data_08c368c7618296c3cdaa8c84a252e03c
#
_entry.id   08c368c7618296c3cdaa8c84a252e03c
#
_cell.length_a   1.000
_cell.length_b   1.000
_cell.length_c   1.000
_cell.angle_alpha   90.00
_cell.angle_beta   90.00
_cell.angle_gamma   90.00
#
_symmetry.space_group_name_H-M   'P 1'
#
loop_
_entity.id
_entity.type
_entity.pdbx_description
1 polymer ?
#
loop_
_entity_poly.entity_id
_entity_poly.type
_entity_poly.pdbx_seq_one_letter_code
_entity_poly.pdbx_strand_id
1 'polypeptide(L)'
;MSNNNVPRHEAEDYGDLVHSKVVRAGKRTYFFDVKSTRNDDYYITLTESRKKAHDDGSTSFSRHQIYLYKEDFEKFLEGINEAMEQVKQRKPDYFEQQK
;
A
#
# COMPACT_ATOMS: atom_id res chain seq x y z
N MET A 1 13.84 -23.40 -4.69
CA MET A 1 13.47 -23.07 -4.75
C MET A 1 12.98 -22.66 -4.79
N SER A 2 12.73 -22.55 -4.81
CA SER A 2 12.19 -22.10 -4.94
C SER A 2 11.89 -21.45 -5.22
N ASN A 3 11.87 -21.25 -5.44
CA ASN A 3 11.48 -20.54 -5.67
C ASN A 3 11.02 -20.06 -6.31
N ASN A 4 10.82 -20.17 -6.76
CA ASN A 4 10.26 -19.78 -7.39
C ASN A 4 9.31 -19.28 -7.40
N ASN A 5 9.11 -19.35 -7.02
CA ASN A 5 8.12 -18.80 -6.90
C ASN A 5 8.13 -17.53 -6.74
N VAL A 6 8.89 -17.06 -6.90
CA VAL A 6 8.98 -15.92 -6.68
C VAL A 6 8.89 -15.28 -7.61
N PRO A 7 8.78 -15.17 -7.90
CA PRO A 7 8.61 -14.69 -8.73
C PRO A 7 8.64 -13.56 -9.37
N ARG A 8 7.92 -13.25 -10.12
CA ARG A 8 7.83 -12.15 -10.73
C ARG A 8 7.82 -11.01 -9.92
N HIS A 9 7.20 -10.98 -8.79
CA HIS A 9 7.16 -9.91 -7.91
C HIS A 9 8.51 -9.51 -7.46
N GLU A 10 9.36 -10.43 -7.17
CA GLU A 10 10.69 -10.10 -6.76
C GLU A 10 11.49 -9.51 -7.88
N ALA A 11 11.21 -9.97 -9.09
CA ALA A 11 11.90 -9.44 -10.24
C ALA A 11 11.56 -7.98 -10.46
N GLU A 12 10.33 -7.60 -10.15
CA GLU A 12 9.92 -6.22 -10.32
C GLU A 12 10.27 -5.35 -9.15
N ASP A 13 10.41 -5.96 -7.98
CA ASP A 13 10.64 -5.20 -6.77
C ASP A 13 12.06 -5.41 -6.31
N TYR A 14 13.01 -4.99 -7.11
CA TYR A 14 14.40 -5.15 -6.79
C TYR A 14 15.04 -3.92 -6.20
N GLY A 15 14.25 -2.93 -5.93
CA GLY A 15 14.81 -1.70 -5.39
C GLY A 15 15.18 -1.83 -3.93
N ASP A 16 16.09 -0.98 -3.48
CA ASP A 16 16.52 -0.95 -2.10
C ASP A 16 15.56 -0.10 -1.30
N LEU A 17 15.19 -0.58 -0.13
CA LEU A 17 14.27 0.16 0.73
C LEU A 17 14.96 1.39 1.29
N VAL A 18 14.37 2.55 1.05
CA VAL A 18 14.89 3.82 1.51
C VAL A 18 14.12 4.34 2.70
N HIS A 19 12.82 4.12 2.71
CA HIS A 19 11.96 4.66 3.76
C HIS A 19 10.68 3.85 3.80
N SER A 20 10.14 3.66 4.98
CA SER A 20 8.92 2.90 5.13
C SER A 20 8.02 3.59 6.15
N LYS A 21 6.76 3.72 5.81
CA LYS A 21 5.75 4.23 6.72
C LYS A 21 4.68 3.15 6.87
N VAL A 22 4.37 2.79 8.10
CA VAL A 22 3.36 1.77 8.38
C VAL A 22 2.17 2.45 9.03
N VAL A 23 1.00 2.18 8.51
CA VAL A 23 -0.24 2.73 9.04
C VAL A 23 -1.14 1.56 9.40
N ARG A 24 -1.47 1.45 10.68
CA ARG A 24 -2.34 0.38 11.14
C ARG A 24 -3.76 0.91 11.26
N ALA A 25 -4.70 0.16 10.72
CA ALA A 25 -6.10 0.58 10.67
C ALA A 25 -6.98 -0.63 10.92
N GLY A 26 -7.12 -1.01 12.19
CA GLY A 26 -7.92 -2.16 12.55
C GLY A 26 -7.30 -3.44 12.04
N LYS A 27 -8.05 -4.18 11.25
CA LYS A 27 -7.56 -5.44 10.71
C LYS A 27 -6.68 -5.25 9.49
N ARG A 28 -6.54 -4.02 9.02
CA ARG A 28 -5.71 -3.71 7.85
C ARG A 28 -4.48 -2.98 8.29
N THR A 29 -3.41 -3.21 7.56
CA THR A 29 -2.17 -2.47 7.75
C THR A 29 -1.70 -2.04 6.38
N TYR A 30 -1.33 -0.78 6.26
CA TYR A 30 -0.86 -0.23 5.00
C TYR A 30 0.62 0.08 5.13
N PHE A 31 1.37 -0.35 4.14
CA PHE A 31 2.81 -0.08 4.10
C PHE A 31 3.08 0.83 2.93
N PHE A 32 3.72 1.95 3.20
CA PHE A 32 4.11 2.89 2.16
C PHE A 32 5.63 2.85 2.13
N ASP A 33 6.18 2.19 1.14
CA ASP A 33 7.61 1.98 1.06
C ASP A 33 8.19 2.75 -0.10
N VAL A 34 9.26 3.48 0.16
CA VAL A 34 10.00 4.19 -0.87
C VAL A 34 11.22 3.36 -1.20
N LYS A 35 11.42 3.08 -2.47
CA LYS A 35 12.53 2.25 -2.91
C LYS A 35 13.32 2.96 -3.99
N SER A 36 14.61 2.68 -4.04
CA SER A 36 15.47 3.26 -5.06
C SER A 36 15.97 2.17 -5.98
N THR A 37 16.13 2.51 -7.25
CA THR A 37 16.65 1.58 -8.23
C THR A 37 18.14 1.79 -8.39
N ARG A 38 18.76 0.94 -9.20
CA ARG A 38 20.18 1.08 -9.49
C ARG A 38 20.51 2.36 -10.19
N ASN A 39 19.55 2.90 -10.94
CA ASN A 39 19.76 4.14 -11.66
C ASN A 39 19.41 5.36 -10.84
N ASP A 40 19.25 5.16 -9.54
CA ASP A 40 18.97 6.27 -8.66
C ASP A 40 17.59 6.88 -8.89
N ASP A 41 16.68 6.10 -9.42
CA ASP A 41 15.28 6.50 -9.50
C ASP A 41 14.56 5.97 -8.29
N TYR A 42 13.44 6.58 -7.96
CA TYR A 42 12.66 6.17 -6.80
C TYR A 42 11.26 5.77 -7.23
N TYR A 43 10.71 4.82 -6.54
CA TYR A 43 9.30 4.46 -6.73
C TYR A 43 8.72 4.09 -5.38
N ILE A 44 7.41 3.98 -5.33
CA ILE A 44 6.70 3.68 -4.09
C ILE A 44 5.96 2.37 -4.28
N THR A 45 5.99 1.51 -3.26
CA THR A 45 5.09 0.38 -3.22
C THR A 45 4.11 0.61 -2.08
N LEU A 46 2.84 0.41 -2.38
CA LEU A 46 1.79 0.54 -1.39
C LEU A 46 1.20 -0.84 -1.20
N THR A 47 1.28 -1.34 0.02
CA THR A 47 0.81 -2.69 0.32
C THR A 47 -0.31 -2.62 1.34
N GLU A 48 -1.39 -3.30 1.06
CA GLU A 48 -2.45 -3.49 2.04
C GLU A 48 -2.37 -4.92 2.53
N SER A 49 -2.27 -5.10 3.83
CA SER A 49 -2.27 -6.43 4.44
C SER A 49 -3.52 -6.51 5.31
N ARG A 50 -4.30 -7.54 5.13
CA ARG A 50 -5.53 -7.69 5.89
C ARG A 50 -5.54 -9.02 6.61
N LYS A 51 -5.81 -8.97 7.90
CA LYS A 51 -5.89 -10.16 8.73
C LYS A 51 -7.27 -10.78 8.62
N LYS A 52 -7.32 -12.09 8.52
CA LYS A 52 -8.56 -12.81 8.41
C LYS A 52 -8.60 -13.93 9.43
N ALA A 53 -9.61 -13.94 10.27
CA ALA A 53 -9.78 -15.01 11.25
C ALA A 53 -10.71 -16.06 10.66
N HIS A 54 -10.42 -17.31 10.93
CA HIS A 54 -11.21 -18.42 10.42
C HIS A 54 -11.91 -19.13 11.56
N ASP A 55 -12.96 -19.87 11.21
CA ASP A 55 -13.77 -20.56 12.21
C ASP A 55 -13.01 -21.58 13.02
N ASP A 56 -11.97 -22.15 12.45
CA ASP A 56 -11.19 -23.16 13.14
C ASP A 56 -10.13 -22.55 14.06
N GLY A 57 -10.16 -21.26 14.23
CA GLY A 57 -9.20 -20.59 15.11
C GLY A 57 -7.92 -20.16 14.42
N SER A 58 -7.73 -20.52 13.17
CA SER A 58 -6.53 -20.11 12.46
C SER A 58 -6.69 -18.71 11.91
N THR A 59 -5.58 -18.13 11.49
CA THR A 59 -5.54 -16.78 10.95
C THR A 59 -4.76 -16.81 9.65
N SER A 60 -5.23 -16.04 8.68
CA SER A 60 -4.47 -15.87 7.45
C SER A 60 -4.41 -14.38 7.14
N PHE A 61 -3.55 -14.04 6.18
CA PHE A 61 -3.38 -12.66 5.75
C PHE A 61 -3.53 -12.61 4.25
N SER A 62 -4.23 -11.62 3.76
CA SER A 62 -4.26 -11.35 2.33
C SER A 62 -3.47 -10.08 2.11
N ARG A 63 -2.79 -9.99 0.99
CA ARG A 63 -1.95 -8.86 0.66
C ARG A 63 -2.22 -8.41 -0.75
N HIS A 64 -2.30 -7.12 -0.92
CA HIS A 64 -2.44 -6.50 -2.23
C HIS A 64 -1.40 -5.41 -2.31
N GLN A 65 -0.72 -5.34 -3.43
CA GLN A 65 0.37 -4.40 -3.55
C GLN A 65 0.29 -3.71 -4.89
N ILE A 66 0.51 -2.42 -4.89
CA ILE A 66 0.61 -1.68 -6.14
C ILE A 66 1.96 -0.99 -6.19
N TYR A 67 2.44 -0.81 -7.39
CA TYR A 67 3.69 -0.11 -7.64
C TYR A 67 3.35 1.24 -8.24
N LEU A 68 3.87 2.28 -7.66
CA LEU A 68 3.59 3.63 -8.10
C LEU A 68 4.90 4.28 -8.53
N TYR A 69 4.97 4.63 -9.80
CA TYR A 69 6.18 5.18 -10.36
C TYR A 69 6.09 6.70 -10.44
N LYS A 70 7.25 7.34 -10.55
CA LYS A 70 7.32 8.80 -10.41
C LYS A 70 6.42 9.54 -11.39
N GLU A 71 6.18 8.96 -12.55
CA GLU A 71 5.32 9.59 -13.55
C GLU A 71 3.89 9.72 -13.08
N ASP A 72 3.51 8.90 -12.12
CA ASP A 72 2.11 8.84 -11.69
C ASP A 72 1.88 9.36 -10.28
N PHE A 73 2.92 9.81 -9.61
CA PHE A 73 2.78 10.24 -8.21
C PHE A 73 1.68 11.29 -8.05
N GLU A 74 1.74 12.34 -8.83
CA GLU A 74 0.79 13.42 -8.65
C GLU A 74 -0.61 13.04 -9.08
N LYS A 75 -0.71 12.25 -10.13
CA LYS A 75 -2.03 11.81 -10.59
C LYS A 75 -2.70 10.92 -9.57
N PHE A 76 -1.92 10.04 -8.95
CA PHE A 76 -2.46 9.15 -7.94
C PHE A 76 -2.93 9.97 -6.74
N LEU A 77 -2.11 10.91 -6.31
CA LEU A 77 -2.45 11.75 -5.17
C LEU A 77 -3.72 12.55 -5.45
N GLU A 78 -3.83 13.11 -6.64
CA GLU A 78 -5.03 13.86 -7.01
C GLU A 78 -6.26 12.98 -6.98
N GLY A 79 -6.12 11.74 -7.46
CA GLY A 79 -7.24 10.83 -7.47
C GLY A 79 -7.73 10.51 -6.07
N ILE A 80 -6.79 10.23 -5.17
CA ILE A 80 -7.14 9.95 -3.78
C ILE A 80 -7.79 11.18 -3.14
N ASN A 81 -7.20 12.34 -3.34
CA ASN A 81 -7.72 13.56 -2.74
C ASN A 81 -9.11 13.88 -3.25
N GLU A 82 -9.34 13.71 -4.54
CA GLU A 82 -10.66 13.99 -5.08
C GLU A 82 -11.69 13.00 -4.54
N ALA A 83 -11.32 11.73 -4.46
CA ALA A 83 -12.24 10.74 -3.92
C ALA A 83 -12.60 11.05 -2.48
N MET A 84 -11.61 11.43 -1.68
CA MET A 84 -11.88 11.78 -0.29
C MET A 84 -12.72 13.03 -0.18
N GLU A 85 -12.51 13.98 -1.07
CA GLU A 85 -13.31 15.19 -1.06
C GLU A 85 -14.78 14.89 -1.35
N GLN A 86 -15.04 13.95 -2.26
CA GLN A 86 -16.40 13.55 -2.56
C GLN A 86 -17.06 12.89 -1.35
N VAL A 87 -16.31 12.09 -0.62
CA VAL A 87 -16.85 11.49 0.60
C VAL A 87 -17.10 12.57 1.65
N LYS A 88 -16.18 13.50 1.77
CA LYS A 88 -16.30 14.57 2.76
C LYS A 88 -17.52 15.41 2.53
N GLN A 89 -17.85 15.67 1.27
CA GLN A 89 -19.05 16.46 0.96
C GLN A 89 -20.32 15.72 1.35
N ARG A 90 -20.31 14.41 1.24
CA ARG A 90 -21.50 13.62 1.53
C ARG A 90 -21.59 13.16 2.98
N LYS A 91 -20.45 12.94 3.60
CA LYS A 91 -20.40 12.45 4.98
C LYS A 91 -19.29 13.17 5.73
N PRO A 92 -19.44 14.45 5.97
CA PRO A 92 -18.38 15.23 6.64
C PRO A 92 -18.03 14.72 8.03
N ASP A 93 -18.94 14.08 8.71
CA ASP A 93 -18.69 13.59 10.04
C ASP A 93 -17.65 12.48 10.08
N TYR A 94 -17.42 11.79 8.96
CA TYR A 94 -16.37 10.77 8.92
C TYR A 94 -15.03 11.40 9.23
N PHE A 95 -14.79 12.61 8.75
CA PHE A 95 -13.51 13.26 8.90
C PHE A 95 -13.34 13.96 10.23
N GLU A 96 -14.44 14.34 10.82
CA GLU A 96 -14.39 14.96 12.14
C GLU A 96 -13.98 13.97 13.20
N GLN A 97 -14.30 12.71 12.98
CA GLN A 97 -14.02 11.68 13.97
C GLN A 97 -12.61 11.15 13.90
N GLN A 98 -11.84 11.59 12.93
CA GLN A 98 -10.51 11.06 12.74
C GLN A 98 -9.41 11.90 13.37
N LYS A 99 -9.76 12.76 14.25
CA LYS A 99 -8.77 13.58 14.89
C LYS A 99 -7.89 12.87 15.88
#